data_6ac89d01dbb3d5db855d07b903d43791
#
_entry.id   6ac89d01dbb3d5db855d07b903d43791
#
_cell.length_a   1.000
_cell.length_b   1.000
_cell.length_c   1.000
_cell.angle_alpha   90.00
_cell.angle_beta   90.00
_cell.angle_gamma   90.00
#
_symmetry.space_group_name_H-M   'P 1'
#
loop_
_entity.id
_entity.type
_entity.pdbx_description
1 polymer ?
#
loop_
_entity_poly.entity_id
_entity_poly.type
_entity_poly.pdbx_seq_one_letter_code
_entity_poly.pdbx_strand_id
1 'polypeptide(L)' 'MKRRFSSGLRKFIRQEKARIRREVLNPEEQKKLIKELYQKVSGKKYG' A
#
# COMPACT_ATOMS: atom_id res chain seq x y z
N MET A 1 2.82 16.55 -10.40
CA MET A 1 2.71 16.05 -10.31
C MET A 1 2.69 15.13 -9.73
N LYS A 2 2.71 14.60 -9.57
CA LYS A 2 2.61 13.84 -9.03
C LYS A 2 3.21 12.81 -9.12
N ARG A 3 3.77 12.06 -8.71
CA ARG A 3 4.30 11.18 -8.80
C ARG A 3 3.60 10.18 -8.89
N ARG A 4 3.69 9.29 -9.50
CA ARG A 4 2.98 8.35 -9.49
C ARG A 4 3.73 7.12 -9.44
N PHE A 5 3.35 6.03 -8.90
CA PHE A 5 4.02 4.75 -8.86
C PHE A 5 3.92 4.10 -10.22
N SER A 6 4.78 3.23 -10.50
CA SER A 6 4.77 2.55 -11.79
C SER A 6 3.55 1.65 -11.83
N SER A 7 3.20 1.16 -12.98
CA SER A 7 2.04 0.32 -13.15
C SER A 7 2.13 -0.90 -12.28
N GLY A 8 3.24 -1.54 -12.28
CA GLY A 8 3.43 -2.74 -11.50
C GLY A 8 3.26 -2.47 -10.02
N LEU A 9 3.80 -1.36 -9.57
CA LEU A 9 3.73 -1.01 -8.18
C LEU A 9 2.30 -0.68 -7.79
N ARG A 10 1.59 0.01 -8.66
CA ARG A 10 0.22 0.35 -8.39
C ARG A 10 -0.62 -0.91 -8.24
N LYS A 11 -0.37 -1.87 -9.08
CA LYS A 11 -1.10 -3.10 -9.05
C LYS A 11 -0.78 -3.82 -7.75
N PHE A 12 0.48 -3.82 -7.38
CA PHE A 12 0.92 -4.48 -6.18
C PHE A 12 0.21 -3.87 -4.97
N ILE A 13 0.20 -2.56 -4.86
CA ILE A 13 -0.41 -1.87 -3.75
C ILE A 13 -1.90 -2.19 -3.71
N ARG A 14 -2.54 -2.20 -4.86
CA ARG A 14 -3.92 -2.48 -4.93
C ARG A 14 -4.22 -3.87 -4.40
N GLN A 15 -3.44 -4.83 -4.78
CA GLN A 15 -3.64 -6.19 -4.35
C GLN A 15 -3.38 -6.32 -2.86
N GLU A 16 -2.36 -5.64 -2.37
CA GLU A 16 -2.02 -5.71 -0.96
C GLU A 16 -3.13 -5.09 -0.12
N LYS A 17 -3.68 -4.00 -0.58
CA LYS A 17 -4.74 -3.36 0.15
C LYS A 17 -5.96 -4.28 0.22
N ALA A 18 -6.27 -4.91 -0.87
CA ALA A 18 -7.40 -5.79 -0.92
C ALA A 18 -7.20 -6.97 0.03
N ARG A 19 -5.97 -7.47 0.04
CA ARG A 19 -5.67 -8.58 0.89
C ARG A 19 -5.80 -8.17 2.35
N ILE A 20 -5.26 -7.02 2.71
CA ILE A 20 -5.33 -6.53 4.06
C ILE A 20 -6.78 -6.40 4.50
N ARG A 21 -7.63 -5.89 3.64
CA ARG A 21 -9.01 -5.72 3.96
C ARG A 21 -9.71 -7.04 4.16
N ARG A 22 -9.22 -8.05 3.49
CA ARG A 22 -9.85 -9.34 3.64
C ARG A 22 -9.37 -10.01 4.89
N GLU A 23 -8.10 -9.96 5.19
CA GLU A 23 -7.54 -10.65 6.32
C GLU A 23 -7.72 -9.89 7.63
N VAL A 24 -7.69 -8.59 7.57
CA VAL A 24 -7.80 -7.77 8.76
C VAL A 24 -9.16 -7.13 8.78
N LEU A 25 -10.01 -7.53 9.68
CA LEU A 25 -11.34 -6.98 9.74
C LEU A 25 -11.42 -5.67 10.50
N ASN A 26 -10.46 -5.40 11.35
CA ASN A 26 -10.48 -4.19 12.13
C ASN A 26 -10.09 -3.00 11.27
N PRO A 27 -10.93 -2.00 11.12
CA PRO A 27 -10.66 -0.84 10.28
C PRO A 27 -9.42 -0.05 10.71
N GLU A 28 -9.15 0.00 11.98
CA GLU A 28 -8.00 0.73 12.43
C GLU A 28 -6.73 0.00 12.04
N GLU A 29 -6.77 -1.30 12.12
CA GLU A 29 -5.63 -2.11 11.76
C GLU A 29 -5.43 -2.00 10.27
N GLN A 30 -6.50 -1.98 9.51
CA GLN A 30 -6.41 -1.88 8.08
C GLN A 30 -5.70 -0.60 7.71
N LYS A 31 -6.08 0.51 8.30
CA LYS A 31 -5.49 1.77 8.00
C LYS A 31 -4.02 1.76 8.36
N LYS A 32 -3.69 1.19 9.48
CA LYS A 32 -2.34 1.13 9.91
C LYS A 32 -1.48 0.33 8.95
N LEU A 33 -1.94 -0.82 8.55
CA LEU A 33 -1.19 -1.66 7.64
C LEU A 33 -1.06 -1.01 6.26
N ILE A 34 -2.10 -0.37 5.80
CA ILE A 34 -2.04 0.27 4.51
C ILE A 34 -1.06 1.43 4.55
N LYS A 35 -1.03 2.13 5.66
CA LYS A 35 -0.14 3.24 5.80
C LYS A 35 1.29 2.73 5.76
N GLU A 36 1.58 1.65 6.44
CA GLU A 36 2.89 1.07 6.44
C GLU A 36 3.27 0.60 5.04
N LEU A 37 2.30 0.08 4.33
CA LEU A 37 2.54 -0.40 2.99
C LEU A 37 3.03 0.76 2.12
N TYR A 38 2.36 1.89 2.21
CA TYR A 38 2.74 3.04 1.41
C TYR A 38 4.12 3.55 1.82
N GLN A 39 4.40 3.55 3.10
CA GLN A 39 5.68 4.00 3.55
C GLN A 39 6.77 3.07 3.06
N LYS A 40 6.49 1.79 3.06
CA LYS A 40 7.43 0.83 2.62
C LYS A 40 7.81 1.05 1.18
N VAL A 41 6.87 1.26 0.32
CA VAL A 41 7.17 1.44 -1.08
C VAL A 41 7.68 2.81 -1.36
N SER A 42 7.22 3.81 -0.62
CA SER A 42 7.64 5.14 -0.85
C SER A 42 8.98 5.39 -0.25
N GLY A 43 9.20 4.97 0.92
CA GLY A 43 10.43 5.19 1.57
C GLY A 43 11.57 4.47 1.01
N LYS A 44 11.29 3.44 0.22
CA LYS A 44 12.30 2.73 -0.28
C LYS A 44 13.03 3.46 -1.22
N LYS A 45 12.86 4.45 -1.60
CA LYS A 45 13.53 5.14 -2.40
C LYS A 45 13.69 4.62 -3.59
N TYR A 46 13.06 4.49 -4.31
CA TYR A 46 13.22 4.06 -5.47
C TYR A 46 13.87 4.87 -6.21
N GLY A 47 14.28 5.38 -6.18
CA GLY A 47 14.87 6.19 -6.93
C GLY A 47 15.52 6.66 -6.80
#